data_40fd5ee2103baa61eefa7dda1cbe0b7d
#
_entry.id   40fd5ee2103baa61eefa7dda1cbe0b7d
#
_cell.length_a   1.000
_cell.length_b   1.000
_cell.length_c   1.000
_cell.angle_alpha   90.00
_cell.angle_beta   90.00
_cell.angle_gamma   90.00
#
_symmetry.space_group_name_H-M   'P 1'
#
loop_
_entity.id
_entity.type
_entity.pdbx_description
1 polymer ?
#
loop_
_entity_poly.entity_id
_entity_poly.type
_entity_poly.pdbx_seq_one_letter_code
_entity_poly.pdbx_strand_id
1 'polypeptide(L)'
;LFGXXXXSEVLQQVGIEWHILTCDFIPEYLRFLKNISSAISFQEKPEECKRLLADADLIFMLDHNTVAREGDLENWVVASPAGRVIIDHHPDPDPQQYVISDTQVSSTCELLYIVMSQIWGKEIVTPDIAGALYTGINTDTGGLSHNSSHPQTYRIIADLLEAGLDKAYIHERIYQMNNLSRLRLIGNVLLNKLEVNEQYPVAIMPITREELDRYNYKDGDLEGLVNIPLSVHNVCVSVQITERRERVKLSFRSKGNVPVNEWAKAFFNGGGHLNAAGGQMDLPLAEVVRKVKETIPWFFEQLKNSGI
;
A
#
# COMPACT_ATOMS: atom_id res chain seq x y z
N LEU A 1 7.82 1.12 -1.08
CA LEU A 1 8.71 2.22 -0.67
C LEU A 1 9.62 1.82 0.51
N PHE A 2 9.08 1.21 1.57
CA PHE A 2 9.85 0.84 2.78
C PHE A 2 10.98 -0.15 2.47
N GLY A 3 10.70 -1.08 1.61
CA GLY A 3 11.70 -2.03 1.09
C GLY A 3 12.87 -1.32 0.41
N UNK A 4 12.62 -0.37 -0.22
CA UNK A 4 13.58 0.32 -0.94
C UNK A 4 14.56 1.02 -0.02
N UNK A 5 14.09 1.58 1.06
CA UNK A 5 14.91 2.17 2.01
C UNK A 5 15.73 1.18 2.76
N UNK A 6 15.23 0.07 2.89
CA UNK A 6 15.91 -0.98 3.52
C UNK A 6 17.02 -1.55 2.72
N UNK A 7 16.75 -1.55 1.50
CA UNK A 7 17.64 -2.05 0.58
C UNK A 7 18.81 -1.15 0.37
N SER A 8 18.51 0.14 0.31
CA SER A 8 19.56 1.16 0.09
C SER A 8 20.60 1.19 1.22
N GLU A 9 20.16 1.09 2.46
CA GLU A 9 21.06 1.05 3.61
C GLU A 9 21.97 -0.19 3.58
N VAL A 10 21.43 -1.33 3.24
CA VAL A 10 22.22 -2.56 3.11
C VAL A 10 23.25 -2.42 1.99
N LEU A 11 22.82 -1.96 0.82
CA LEU A 11 23.73 -1.76 -0.33
C LEU A 11 24.84 -0.76 0.02
N GLN A 12 24.50 0.30 0.75
CA GLN A 12 25.47 1.27 1.22
C GLN A 12 26.52 0.64 2.14
N GLN A 13 26.09 -0.22 3.09
CA GLN A 13 27.00 -0.89 4.01
C GLN A 13 27.96 -1.84 3.29
N VAL A 14 27.50 -2.48 2.21
CA VAL A 14 28.35 -3.41 1.44
C VAL A 14 29.11 -2.71 0.29
N GLY A 15 29.02 -1.37 0.20
CA GLY A 15 29.80 -0.58 -0.74
C GLY A 15 29.28 -0.59 -2.17
N ILE A 16 28.00 -0.86 -2.39
CA ILE A 16 27.36 -0.86 -3.71
C ILE A 16 26.63 0.47 -3.92
N GLU A 17 26.84 1.11 -5.06
CA GLU A 17 26.13 2.33 -5.45
C GLU A 17 24.66 1.99 -5.71
N TRP A 18 23.77 2.87 -5.26
CA TRP A 18 22.32 2.63 -5.36
C TRP A 18 21.56 3.92 -5.62
N HIS A 19 20.38 3.75 -6.20
CA HIS A 19 19.40 4.83 -6.39
C HIS A 19 18.01 4.28 -6.06
N ILE A 20 17.16 5.11 -5.47
CA ILE A 20 15.76 4.77 -5.22
C ILE A 20 14.92 5.57 -6.22
N LEU A 21 14.11 4.87 -7.03
CA LEU A 21 13.18 5.50 -7.96
C LEU A 21 11.75 5.20 -7.51
N THR A 22 10.88 6.21 -7.64
CA THR A 22 9.44 6.04 -7.35
C THR A 22 8.64 6.63 -8.50
N CYS A 23 7.45 6.07 -8.76
CA CYS A 23 6.53 6.64 -9.75
C CYS A 23 5.97 7.96 -9.26
N ASP A 24 5.42 7.95 -8.05
CA ASP A 24 4.68 9.05 -7.44
C ASP A 24 5.52 9.87 -6.48
N PHE A 25 4.94 10.98 -6.02
CA PHE A 25 5.51 11.82 -4.98
C PHE A 25 5.60 11.05 -3.66
N ILE A 26 6.67 11.31 -2.92
CA ILE A 26 6.88 10.69 -1.61
C ILE A 26 5.98 11.40 -0.57
N PRO A 27 5.14 10.65 0.13
CA PRO A 27 4.30 11.25 1.18
C PRO A 27 5.13 11.91 2.28
N GLU A 28 4.69 13.09 2.70
CA GLU A 28 5.39 13.90 3.71
C GLU A 28 5.58 13.12 5.04
N TYR A 29 4.59 12.33 5.42
CA TYR A 29 4.63 11.61 6.69
C TYR A 29 5.68 10.49 6.74
N LEU A 30 6.27 10.12 5.59
CA LEU A 30 7.33 9.11 5.50
C LEU A 30 8.74 9.71 5.52
N ARG A 31 8.86 11.05 5.50
CA ARG A 31 10.16 11.73 5.39
C ARG A 31 11.09 11.51 6.60
N PHE A 32 10.59 10.88 7.66
CA PHE A 32 11.42 10.52 8.82
C PHE A 32 12.33 9.31 8.56
N LEU A 33 12.05 8.54 7.52
CA LEU A 33 12.86 7.36 7.19
C LEU A 33 14.19 7.77 6.54
N LYS A 34 15.24 7.09 6.92
CA LYS A 34 16.58 7.34 6.38
C LYS A 34 16.60 7.04 4.88
N ASN A 35 17.41 7.79 4.13
CA ASN A 35 17.56 7.71 2.68
C ASN A 35 16.31 8.07 1.86
N ILE A 36 15.19 8.36 2.50
CA ILE A 36 13.96 8.73 1.78
C ILE A 36 14.15 10.02 0.96
N SER A 37 14.98 10.95 1.45
CA SER A 37 15.28 12.21 0.75
C SER A 37 16.12 12.00 -0.51
N SER A 38 16.74 10.83 -0.66
CA SER A 38 17.51 10.47 -1.88
C SER A 38 16.63 9.80 -2.93
N ALA A 39 15.38 9.49 -2.61
CA ALA A 39 14.46 8.88 -3.58
C ALA A 39 14.07 9.91 -4.64
N ILE A 40 14.09 9.49 -5.89
CA ILE A 40 13.84 10.32 -7.07
C ILE A 40 12.48 9.95 -7.66
N SER A 41 11.54 10.90 -7.64
CA SER A 41 10.21 10.69 -8.22
C SER A 41 10.27 10.90 -9.73
N PHE A 42 9.69 9.97 -10.49
CA PHE A 42 9.57 10.09 -11.95
C PHE A 42 8.74 11.33 -12.33
N GLN A 43 7.73 11.65 -11.55
CA GLN A 43 6.90 12.83 -11.81
C GLN A 43 7.70 14.13 -11.68
N GLU A 44 8.69 14.16 -10.77
CA GLU A 44 9.52 15.36 -10.56
C GLU A 44 10.71 15.42 -11.51
N LYS A 45 11.37 14.27 -11.75
CA LYS A 45 12.64 14.20 -12.47
C LYS A 45 12.67 13.05 -13.48
N PRO A 46 11.79 13.08 -14.50
CA PRO A 46 11.70 11.95 -15.44
C PRO A 46 13.02 11.68 -16.19
N GLU A 47 13.75 12.69 -16.63
CA GLU A 47 14.99 12.49 -17.40
C GLU A 47 16.11 11.89 -16.55
N GLU A 48 16.16 12.25 -15.26
CA GLU A 48 17.11 11.65 -14.33
C GLU A 48 16.80 10.16 -14.11
N CYS A 49 15.53 9.81 -13.90
CA CYS A 49 15.11 8.42 -13.74
C CYS A 49 15.44 7.59 -15.00
N LYS A 50 15.14 8.11 -16.19
CA LYS A 50 15.45 7.43 -17.46
C LYS A 50 16.94 7.13 -17.60
N ARG A 51 17.78 8.12 -17.29
CA ARG A 51 19.24 7.95 -17.36
C ARG A 51 19.70 6.87 -16.37
N LEU A 52 19.24 6.94 -15.13
CA LEU A 52 19.62 5.97 -14.10
C LEU A 52 19.20 4.54 -14.48
N LEU A 53 18.01 4.38 -15.04
CA LEU A 53 17.54 3.05 -15.51
C LEU A 53 18.37 2.55 -16.69
N ALA A 54 18.82 3.44 -17.58
CA ALA A 54 19.66 3.06 -18.73
C ALA A 54 21.07 2.66 -18.29
N ASP A 55 21.59 3.27 -17.23
CA ASP A 55 22.96 3.06 -16.73
C ASP A 55 23.03 1.94 -15.66
N ALA A 56 21.90 1.44 -15.17
CA ALA A 56 21.85 0.44 -14.11
C ALA A 56 22.41 -0.90 -14.54
N ASP A 57 23.09 -1.60 -13.63
CA ASP A 57 23.49 -3.01 -13.79
C ASP A 57 22.37 -3.96 -13.36
N LEU A 58 21.59 -3.54 -12.35
CA LEU A 58 20.54 -4.39 -11.75
C LEU A 58 19.41 -3.52 -11.24
N ILE A 59 18.18 -3.93 -11.49
CA ILE A 59 16.96 -3.27 -11.01
C ILE A 59 16.25 -4.21 -10.03
N PHE A 60 16.05 -3.74 -8.81
CA PHE A 60 15.22 -4.43 -7.80
C PHE A 60 13.81 -3.85 -7.86
N MET A 61 12.85 -4.68 -8.17
CA MET A 61 11.42 -4.36 -8.13
C MET A 61 10.88 -4.89 -6.80
N LEU A 62 10.57 -3.98 -5.88
CA LEU A 62 10.18 -4.35 -4.51
C LEU A 62 8.70 -4.06 -4.28
N ASP A 63 7.96 -5.08 -3.83
CA ASP A 63 6.53 -4.97 -3.54
C ASP A 63 5.67 -4.80 -4.81
N HIS A 64 6.23 -5.22 -5.94
CA HIS A 64 5.57 -5.21 -7.24
C HIS A 64 5.75 -6.59 -7.89
N ASN A 65 4.66 -7.34 -8.01
CA ASN A 65 4.70 -8.65 -8.64
C ASN A 65 4.77 -8.59 -10.18
N THR A 66 4.45 -7.43 -10.76
CA THR A 66 4.47 -7.25 -12.23
C THR A 66 5.10 -5.90 -12.58
N VAL A 67 5.73 -5.84 -13.75
CA VAL A 67 6.33 -4.59 -14.26
C VAL A 67 5.25 -3.53 -14.48
N ALA A 68 4.03 -3.94 -14.82
CA ALA A 68 2.90 -3.02 -15.04
C ALA A 68 2.56 -2.18 -13.79
N ARG A 69 2.94 -2.65 -12.59
CA ARG A 69 2.74 -1.88 -11.35
C ARG A 69 3.75 -0.75 -11.16
N GLU A 70 4.77 -0.70 -12.02
CA GLU A 70 5.75 0.40 -12.01
C GLU A 70 5.19 1.71 -12.60
N GLY A 71 3.93 1.68 -13.10
CA GLY A 71 3.25 2.89 -13.59
C GLY A 71 4.04 3.56 -14.72
N ASP A 72 4.32 4.86 -14.58
CA ASP A 72 5.02 5.62 -15.61
C ASP A 72 6.48 5.16 -15.84
N LEU A 73 7.04 4.38 -14.91
CA LEU A 73 8.38 3.80 -15.05
C LEU A 73 8.38 2.52 -15.90
N GLU A 74 7.22 1.86 -16.09
CA GLU A 74 7.11 0.55 -16.75
C GLU A 74 7.93 0.46 -18.04
N ASN A 75 7.69 1.36 -18.98
CA ASN A 75 8.35 1.32 -20.29
C ASN A 75 9.87 1.46 -20.18
N TRP A 76 10.34 2.22 -19.21
CA TRP A 76 11.78 2.47 -19.01
C TRP A 76 12.46 1.30 -18.30
N VAL A 77 11.77 0.66 -17.36
CA VAL A 77 12.24 -0.59 -16.72
C VAL A 77 12.35 -1.70 -17.76
N VAL A 78 11.33 -1.83 -18.64
CA VAL A 78 11.33 -2.85 -19.71
C VAL A 78 12.46 -2.59 -20.72
N ALA A 79 12.70 -1.33 -21.07
CA ALA A 79 13.71 -0.94 -22.05
C ALA A 79 15.15 -0.99 -21.52
N SER A 80 15.33 -1.03 -20.20
CA SER A 80 16.65 -1.07 -19.56
C SER A 80 17.38 -2.37 -19.89
N PRO A 81 18.69 -2.33 -20.18
CA PRO A 81 19.50 -3.55 -20.34
C PRO A 81 19.83 -4.27 -19.04
N ALA A 82 19.52 -3.63 -17.89
CA ALA A 82 19.84 -4.15 -16.55
C ALA A 82 19.16 -5.50 -16.28
N GLY A 83 19.80 -6.32 -15.46
CA GLY A 83 19.15 -7.49 -14.87
C GLY A 83 17.99 -7.06 -13.97
N ARG A 84 16.94 -7.87 -13.88
CA ARG A 84 15.77 -7.54 -13.07
C ARG A 84 15.54 -8.60 -11.99
N VAL A 85 15.31 -8.12 -10.77
CA VAL A 85 15.00 -8.96 -9.60
C VAL A 85 13.65 -8.49 -9.03
N ILE A 86 12.68 -9.39 -8.96
CA ILE A 86 11.44 -9.15 -8.20
C ILE A 86 11.64 -9.72 -6.79
N ILE A 87 11.34 -8.93 -5.75
CA ILE A 87 11.20 -9.41 -4.39
C ILE A 87 9.81 -8.95 -3.92
N ASP A 88 8.90 -9.90 -3.73
CA ASP A 88 7.50 -9.55 -3.52
C ASP A 88 6.72 -10.64 -2.78
N HIS A 89 5.65 -10.27 -2.08
CA HIS A 89 4.79 -11.21 -1.38
C HIS A 89 3.40 -11.35 -2.04
N HIS A 90 3.18 -10.71 -3.17
CA HIS A 90 1.93 -10.85 -3.93
C HIS A 90 1.94 -12.14 -4.76
N PRO A 91 0.76 -12.71 -5.06
CA PRO A 91 0.69 -13.89 -5.94
C PRO A 91 1.00 -13.53 -7.39
N ASP A 92 1.33 -14.57 -8.18
CA ASP A 92 1.48 -14.50 -9.64
C ASP A 92 2.50 -13.46 -10.13
N PRO A 93 3.78 -13.55 -9.67
CA PRO A 93 4.79 -12.60 -10.16
C PRO A 93 5.13 -12.81 -11.63
N ASP A 94 5.42 -11.73 -12.34
CA ASP A 94 5.92 -11.78 -13.73
C ASP A 94 7.21 -12.60 -13.79
N PRO A 95 7.40 -13.42 -14.84
CA PRO A 95 8.65 -14.14 -15.02
C PRO A 95 9.78 -13.16 -15.37
N GLN A 96 10.63 -12.88 -14.40
CA GLN A 96 11.83 -12.06 -14.58
C GLN A 96 13.08 -12.92 -14.47
N GLN A 97 14.24 -12.33 -14.65
CA GLN A 97 15.51 -13.04 -14.56
C GLN A 97 15.68 -13.70 -13.20
N TYR A 98 15.31 -12.98 -12.15
CA TYR A 98 15.31 -13.48 -10.78
C TYR A 98 14.01 -13.10 -10.10
N VAL A 99 13.37 -14.08 -9.45
CA VAL A 99 12.13 -13.86 -8.69
C VAL A 99 12.27 -14.49 -7.31
N ILE A 100 12.11 -13.69 -6.28
CA ILE A 100 12.02 -14.13 -4.89
C ILE A 100 10.60 -13.73 -4.43
N SER A 101 9.74 -14.72 -4.35
CA SER A 101 8.33 -14.49 -4.03
C SER A 101 7.86 -15.47 -2.96
N ASP A 102 7.15 -14.96 -1.95
CA ASP A 102 6.57 -15.79 -0.90
C ASP A 102 5.28 -15.13 -0.38
N THR A 103 4.15 -15.73 -0.70
CA THR A 103 2.83 -15.23 -0.28
C THR A 103 2.49 -15.57 1.18
N GLN A 104 3.36 -16.31 1.88
CA GLN A 104 3.12 -16.70 3.28
C GLN A 104 3.66 -15.66 4.27
N VAL A 105 4.52 -14.75 3.81
CA VAL A 105 5.03 -13.68 4.67
C VAL A 105 4.03 -12.53 4.76
N SER A 106 4.13 -11.74 5.81
CA SER A 106 3.20 -10.64 6.08
C SER A 106 3.38 -9.45 5.14
N SER A 107 4.58 -9.30 4.58
CA SER A 107 4.94 -8.13 3.75
C SER A 107 6.23 -8.41 2.99
N THR A 108 6.47 -7.63 1.95
CA THR A 108 7.77 -7.65 1.25
C THR A 108 8.92 -7.26 2.20
N CYS A 109 8.66 -6.43 3.21
CA CYS A 109 9.69 -6.08 4.21
C CYS A 109 10.07 -7.29 5.07
N GLU A 110 9.12 -8.16 5.43
CA GLU A 110 9.43 -9.42 6.10
C GLU A 110 10.29 -10.31 5.20
N LEU A 111 9.94 -10.44 3.92
CA LEU A 111 10.72 -11.23 2.97
C LEU A 111 12.13 -10.67 2.80
N LEU A 112 12.27 -9.35 2.69
CA LEU A 112 13.58 -8.71 2.60
C LEU A 112 14.44 -9.00 3.83
N TYR A 113 13.87 -8.96 5.05
CA TYR A 113 14.61 -9.33 6.25
C TYR A 113 15.16 -10.75 6.14
N ILE A 114 14.31 -11.71 5.70
CA ILE A 114 14.70 -13.11 5.55
C ILE A 114 15.86 -13.23 4.56
N VAL A 115 15.72 -12.63 3.38
CA VAL A 115 16.74 -12.69 2.31
C VAL A 115 18.06 -12.07 2.77
N MET A 116 18.01 -10.86 3.32
CA MET A 116 19.21 -10.13 3.74
C MET A 116 19.93 -10.86 4.87
N SER A 117 19.17 -11.40 5.83
CA SER A 117 19.77 -12.14 6.96
C SER A 117 20.44 -13.45 6.51
N GLN A 118 19.92 -14.08 5.45
CA GLN A 118 20.55 -15.29 4.88
C GLN A 118 21.86 -14.96 4.14
N ILE A 119 21.92 -13.81 3.47
CA ILE A 119 23.09 -13.43 2.66
C ILE A 119 24.20 -12.86 3.54
N TRP A 120 23.86 -11.97 4.47
CA TRP A 120 24.84 -11.15 5.21
C TRP A 120 24.83 -11.37 6.73
N GLY A 121 23.92 -12.22 7.24
CA GLY A 121 23.74 -12.39 8.69
C GLY A 121 22.82 -11.30 9.27
N LYS A 122 22.35 -11.54 10.50
CA LYS A 122 21.45 -10.59 11.18
C LYS A 122 22.16 -9.28 11.55
N GLU A 123 23.48 -9.33 11.62
CA GLU A 123 24.34 -8.18 11.99
C GLU A 123 24.26 -7.02 10.99
N ILE A 124 23.79 -7.29 9.78
CA ILE A 124 23.57 -6.24 8.76
C ILE A 124 22.44 -5.27 9.17
N VAL A 125 21.55 -5.71 10.09
CA VAL A 125 20.36 -4.93 10.48
C VAL A 125 20.75 -3.89 11.52
N THR A 126 20.93 -2.64 11.07
CA THR A 126 21.13 -1.47 11.94
C THR A 126 19.78 -0.99 12.49
N PRO A 127 19.76 -0.09 13.49
CA PRO A 127 18.50 0.54 13.95
C PRO A 127 17.71 1.21 12.83
N ASP A 128 18.38 1.83 11.85
CA ASP A 128 17.70 2.49 10.71
C ASP A 128 17.04 1.45 9.80
N ILE A 129 17.75 0.37 9.48
CA ILE A 129 17.20 -0.76 8.70
C ILE A 129 16.00 -1.37 9.46
N ALA A 130 16.17 -1.60 10.77
CA ALA A 130 15.09 -2.14 11.62
C ALA A 130 13.84 -1.23 11.58
N GLY A 131 14.06 0.08 11.63
CA GLY A 131 12.96 1.07 11.52
C GLY A 131 12.20 0.96 10.21
N ALA A 132 12.93 0.89 9.08
CA ALA A 132 12.31 0.78 7.75
C ALA A 132 11.57 -0.56 7.59
N LEU A 133 12.18 -1.67 7.99
CA LEU A 133 11.57 -3.01 7.93
C LEU A 133 10.30 -3.06 8.79
N TYR A 134 10.39 -2.58 10.03
CA TYR A 134 9.23 -2.56 10.93
C TYR A 134 8.11 -1.68 10.39
N THR A 135 8.46 -0.53 9.79
CA THR A 135 7.45 0.34 9.19
C THR A 135 6.65 -0.40 8.11
N GLY A 136 7.35 -1.11 7.21
CA GLY A 136 6.69 -1.89 6.16
C GLY A 136 5.83 -3.02 6.74
N ILE A 137 6.38 -3.83 7.65
CA ILE A 137 5.61 -4.91 8.29
C ILE A 137 4.37 -4.34 8.97
N ASN A 138 4.53 -3.25 9.73
CA ASN A 138 3.46 -2.65 10.52
C ASN A 138 2.35 -2.06 9.64
N THR A 139 2.72 -1.39 8.55
CA THR A 139 1.71 -0.77 7.65
C THR A 139 0.97 -1.83 6.84
N ASP A 140 1.66 -2.83 6.30
CA ASP A 140 1.05 -3.92 5.51
C ASP A 140 0.11 -4.79 6.33
N THR A 141 0.39 -4.92 7.63
CA THR A 141 -0.45 -5.73 8.52
C THR A 141 -1.50 -4.91 9.28
N GLY A 142 -1.59 -3.60 8.99
CA GLY A 142 -2.50 -2.72 9.72
C GLY A 142 -2.25 -2.73 11.22
N GLY A 143 -0.98 -2.56 11.63
CA GLY A 143 -0.60 -2.61 13.04
C GLY A 143 -0.66 -4.01 13.63
N LEU A 144 -0.35 -5.03 12.84
CA LEU A 144 -0.40 -6.45 13.21
C LEU A 144 -1.84 -6.94 13.46
N SER A 145 -2.82 -6.30 12.83
CA SER A 145 -4.24 -6.70 12.99
C SER A 145 -4.68 -7.74 11.94
N HIS A 146 -3.96 -7.86 10.83
CA HIS A 146 -4.27 -8.85 9.79
C HIS A 146 -2.97 -9.32 9.11
N ASN A 147 -3.05 -10.45 8.42
CA ASN A 147 -1.92 -11.07 7.71
C ASN A 147 -0.64 -11.19 8.57
N SER A 148 -0.80 -11.39 9.88
CA SER A 148 0.33 -11.42 10.82
C SER A 148 0.22 -12.56 11.83
N SER A 149 -0.50 -13.63 11.50
CA SER A 149 -0.68 -14.76 12.43
C SER A 149 0.46 -15.76 12.41
N HIS A 150 1.42 -15.61 11.50
CA HIS A 150 2.56 -16.53 11.42
C HIS A 150 3.60 -16.18 12.51
N PRO A 151 4.05 -17.14 13.32
CA PRO A 151 5.02 -16.85 14.40
C PRO A 151 6.34 -16.23 13.91
N GLN A 152 6.73 -16.47 12.67
CA GLN A 152 7.97 -15.94 12.09
C GLN A 152 7.96 -14.40 12.09
N THR A 153 6.81 -13.79 11.77
CA THR A 153 6.66 -12.33 11.79
C THR A 153 7.06 -11.76 13.15
N TYR A 154 6.60 -12.40 14.25
CA TYR A 154 6.88 -11.91 15.61
C TYR A 154 8.34 -12.16 16.01
N ARG A 155 8.95 -13.27 15.55
CA ARG A 155 10.38 -13.51 15.77
C ARG A 155 11.23 -12.44 15.08
N ILE A 156 10.86 -12.10 13.85
CA ILE A 156 11.54 -11.03 13.11
C ILE A 156 11.38 -9.69 13.86
N ILE A 157 10.16 -9.35 14.31
CA ILE A 157 9.97 -8.12 15.10
C ILE A 157 10.85 -8.13 16.37
N ALA A 158 11.01 -9.29 17.02
CA ALA A 158 11.90 -9.41 18.17
C ALA A 158 13.36 -9.15 17.76
N ASP A 159 13.81 -9.74 16.64
CA ASP A 159 15.15 -9.48 16.10
C ASP A 159 15.37 -7.98 15.80
N LEU A 160 14.35 -7.31 15.22
CA LEU A 160 14.43 -5.88 14.94
C LEU A 160 14.56 -5.05 16.23
N LEU A 161 13.84 -5.44 17.30
CA LEU A 161 13.96 -4.78 18.60
C LEU A 161 15.37 -4.99 19.19
N GLU A 162 15.93 -6.18 19.07
CA GLU A 162 17.31 -6.49 19.50
C GLU A 162 18.34 -5.69 18.69
N ALA A 163 18.04 -5.40 17.41
CA ALA A 163 18.88 -4.57 16.55
C ALA A 163 18.75 -3.06 16.85
N GLY A 164 17.90 -2.68 17.82
CA GLY A 164 17.78 -1.29 18.25
C GLY A 164 16.61 -0.51 17.65
N LEU A 165 15.58 -1.20 17.15
CA LEU A 165 14.37 -0.56 16.65
C LEU A 165 13.73 0.36 17.72
N ASP A 166 13.54 1.63 17.41
CA ASP A 166 12.70 2.50 18.23
C ASP A 166 11.23 2.39 17.77
N LYS A 167 10.57 1.34 18.25
CA LYS A 167 9.16 1.06 17.90
C LYS A 167 8.24 2.22 18.30
N ALA A 168 8.51 2.87 19.42
CA ALA A 168 7.66 3.98 19.91
C ALA A 168 7.75 5.18 18.96
N TYR A 169 8.95 5.52 18.53
CA TYR A 169 9.16 6.60 17.56
C TYR A 169 8.44 6.31 16.24
N ILE A 170 8.58 5.09 15.70
CA ILE A 170 7.90 4.69 14.46
C ILE A 170 6.37 4.81 14.62
N HIS A 171 5.83 4.31 15.74
CA HIS A 171 4.39 4.38 16.01
C HIS A 171 3.90 5.83 16.03
N GLU A 172 4.63 6.70 16.73
CA GLU A 172 4.32 8.14 16.77
C GLU A 172 4.27 8.71 15.35
N ARG A 173 5.32 8.45 14.53
CA ARG A 173 5.42 9.00 13.18
C ARG A 173 4.29 8.53 12.25
N ILE A 174 3.88 7.27 12.36
CA ILE A 174 2.85 6.71 11.48
C ILE A 174 1.45 7.12 11.95
N TYR A 175 1.18 7.06 13.27
CA TYR A 175 -0.19 7.12 13.78
C TYR A 175 -0.53 8.39 14.57
N GLN A 176 0.46 9.14 15.03
CA GLN A 176 0.22 10.27 15.94
C GLN A 176 0.62 11.63 15.36
N MET A 177 0.90 11.69 14.05
CA MET A 177 1.23 12.94 13.36
C MET A 177 0.05 13.54 12.60
N ASN A 178 -1.17 13.17 12.99
CA ASN A 178 -2.38 13.67 12.34
C ASN A 178 -2.58 15.17 12.63
N ASN A 179 -2.84 15.94 11.61
CA ASN A 179 -3.25 17.32 11.79
C ASN A 179 -4.74 17.41 12.14
N LEU A 180 -5.15 18.51 12.77
CA LEU A 180 -6.53 18.68 13.21
C LEU A 180 -7.53 18.69 12.04
N SER A 181 -7.12 19.19 10.88
CA SER A 181 -7.97 19.20 9.66
C SER A 181 -8.31 17.77 9.23
N ARG A 182 -7.32 16.86 9.27
CA ARG A 182 -7.54 15.43 8.94
C ARG A 182 -8.56 14.82 9.91
N LEU A 183 -8.40 15.05 11.20
CA LEU A 183 -9.33 14.49 12.20
C LEU A 183 -10.75 15.05 12.01
N ARG A 184 -10.88 16.34 11.67
CA ARG A 184 -12.17 16.96 11.39
C ARG A 184 -12.81 16.40 10.11
N LEU A 185 -12.00 16.17 9.07
CA LEU A 185 -12.49 15.55 7.82
C LEU A 185 -13.02 14.13 8.11
N ILE A 186 -12.23 13.31 8.80
CA ILE A 186 -12.62 11.96 9.19
C ILE A 186 -13.92 12.01 10.02
N GLY A 187 -13.98 12.89 11.01
CA GLY A 187 -15.17 13.08 11.86
C GLY A 187 -16.40 13.46 11.03
N ASN A 188 -16.26 14.38 10.07
CA ASN A 188 -17.35 14.77 9.17
C ASN A 188 -17.83 13.57 8.33
N VAL A 189 -16.91 12.80 7.77
CA VAL A 189 -17.28 11.65 6.92
C VAL A 189 -18.02 10.61 7.76
N LEU A 190 -17.50 10.28 8.94
CA LEU A 190 -18.13 9.26 9.80
C LEU A 190 -19.50 9.69 10.31
N LEU A 191 -19.67 10.97 10.66
CA LEU A 191 -20.94 11.48 11.19
C LEU A 191 -21.99 11.72 10.11
N ASN A 192 -21.59 12.27 8.97
CA ASN A 192 -22.52 12.83 8.00
C ASN A 192 -22.58 12.06 6.67
N LYS A 193 -21.63 11.17 6.39
CA LYS A 193 -21.53 10.50 5.08
C LYS A 193 -21.53 8.99 5.16
N LEU A 194 -21.24 8.42 6.33
CA LEU A 194 -21.24 6.97 6.49
C LEU A 194 -22.67 6.45 6.39
N GLU A 195 -22.92 5.66 5.36
CA GLU A 195 -24.19 4.96 5.17
C GLU A 195 -23.95 3.46 5.31
N VAL A 196 -24.72 2.78 6.16
CA VAL A 196 -24.71 1.31 6.25
C VAL A 196 -25.95 0.80 5.52
N ASN A 197 -25.77 -0.11 4.58
CA ASN A 197 -26.88 -0.66 3.80
C ASN A 197 -27.77 -1.51 4.71
N GLU A 198 -29.10 -1.38 4.53
CA GLU A 198 -30.08 -2.06 5.39
C GLU A 198 -30.18 -3.58 5.11
N GLN A 199 -29.90 -4.01 3.88
CA GLN A 199 -30.10 -5.40 3.42
C GLN A 199 -28.79 -6.18 3.32
N TYR A 200 -27.67 -5.48 3.14
CA TYR A 200 -26.36 -6.11 2.92
C TYR A 200 -25.33 -5.54 3.90
N PRO A 201 -24.36 -6.33 4.33
CA PRO A 201 -23.36 -5.87 5.32
C PRO A 201 -22.30 -4.95 4.68
N VAL A 202 -22.74 -3.86 4.05
CA VAL A 202 -21.88 -2.92 3.31
C VAL A 202 -22.03 -1.51 3.89
N ALA A 203 -20.90 -0.85 4.12
CA ALA A 203 -20.84 0.56 4.46
C ALA A 203 -20.28 1.36 3.27
N ILE A 204 -20.84 2.53 3.02
CA ILE A 204 -20.45 3.42 1.90
C ILE A 204 -20.16 4.81 2.45
N MET A 205 -19.08 5.44 1.99
CA MET A 205 -18.69 6.79 2.40
C MET A 205 -18.40 7.65 1.15
N PRO A 206 -19.39 8.37 0.63
CA PRO A 206 -19.15 9.31 -0.47
C PRO A 206 -18.59 10.64 0.05
N ILE A 207 -17.47 11.06 -0.50
CA ILE A 207 -16.73 12.27 -0.09
C ILE A 207 -16.62 13.20 -1.30
N THR A 208 -17.17 14.41 -1.19
CA THR A 208 -17.17 15.38 -2.27
C THR A 208 -15.86 16.17 -2.32
N ARG A 209 -15.55 16.73 -3.47
CA ARG A 209 -14.41 17.64 -3.64
C ARG A 209 -14.55 18.86 -2.71
N GLU A 210 -15.77 19.42 -2.58
CA GLU A 210 -16.04 20.56 -1.69
C GLU A 210 -15.65 20.24 -0.23
N GLU A 211 -15.94 19.02 0.23
CA GLU A 211 -15.56 18.61 1.59
C GLU A 211 -14.04 18.50 1.75
N LEU A 212 -13.37 17.95 0.75
CA LEU A 212 -11.91 17.88 0.76
C LEU A 212 -11.30 19.29 0.88
N ASP A 213 -11.80 20.23 0.08
CA ASP A 213 -11.33 21.62 0.07
C ASP A 213 -11.65 22.32 1.41
N ARG A 214 -12.86 22.11 1.96
CA ARG A 214 -13.30 22.68 3.24
C ARG A 214 -12.38 22.32 4.39
N TYR A 215 -11.86 21.08 4.39
CA TYR A 215 -10.99 20.59 5.46
C TYR A 215 -9.50 20.67 5.12
N ASN A 216 -9.13 21.40 4.04
CA ASN A 216 -7.74 21.56 3.60
C ASN A 216 -7.04 20.21 3.41
N TYR A 217 -7.74 19.28 2.74
CA TYR A 217 -7.27 17.90 2.50
C TYR A 217 -5.88 17.89 1.88
N LYS A 218 -5.02 17.01 2.38
CA LYS A 218 -3.72 16.69 1.78
C LYS A 218 -3.69 15.20 1.44
N ASP A 219 -2.90 14.84 0.44
CA ASP A 219 -2.76 13.43 0.07
C ASP A 219 -2.27 12.62 1.27
N GLY A 220 -2.93 11.50 1.51
CA GLY A 220 -2.74 10.68 2.71
C GLY A 220 -3.78 10.89 3.80
N ASP A 221 -4.47 12.04 3.85
CA ASP A 221 -5.42 12.34 4.95
C ASP A 221 -6.60 11.36 5.04
N LEU A 222 -6.93 10.67 3.95
CA LEU A 222 -8.01 9.66 3.96
C LEU A 222 -7.50 8.23 4.15
N GLU A 223 -6.17 8.06 4.33
CA GLU A 223 -5.62 6.72 4.56
C GLU A 223 -6.18 6.13 5.86
N GLY A 224 -6.58 4.85 5.77
CA GLY A 224 -7.15 4.14 6.91
C GLY A 224 -8.64 4.38 7.13
N LEU A 225 -9.21 5.47 6.61
CA LEU A 225 -10.64 5.80 6.81
C LEU A 225 -11.54 4.65 6.33
N VAL A 226 -11.22 4.07 5.19
CA VAL A 226 -12.03 2.97 4.61
C VAL A 226 -12.10 1.75 5.53
N ASN A 227 -11.17 1.58 6.46
CA ASN A 227 -11.18 0.45 7.41
C ASN A 227 -12.10 0.69 8.60
N ILE A 228 -12.38 1.95 8.96
CA ILE A 228 -13.12 2.27 10.18
C ILE A 228 -14.52 1.62 10.23
N PRO A 229 -15.33 1.67 9.13
CA PRO A 229 -16.64 1.03 9.19
C PRO A 229 -16.62 -0.48 9.39
N LEU A 230 -15.50 -1.15 9.09
CA LEU A 230 -15.37 -2.58 9.35
C LEU A 230 -15.38 -2.91 10.84
N SER A 231 -15.17 -1.92 11.73
CA SER A 231 -15.31 -2.12 13.17
C SER A 231 -16.77 -2.28 13.61
N VAL A 232 -17.72 -1.89 12.76
CA VAL A 232 -19.15 -2.08 13.03
C VAL A 232 -19.48 -3.58 12.88
N HIS A 233 -20.14 -4.14 13.87
CA HIS A 233 -20.38 -5.60 13.98
C HIS A 233 -20.99 -6.22 12.71
N ASN A 234 -22.00 -5.56 12.14
CA ASN A 234 -22.74 -6.09 10.98
C ASN A 234 -22.24 -5.54 9.64
N VAL A 235 -21.00 -5.01 9.57
CA VAL A 235 -20.39 -4.56 8.32
C VAL A 235 -19.24 -5.50 7.97
N CYS A 236 -19.28 -6.09 6.79
CA CYS A 236 -18.17 -6.92 6.28
C CYS A 236 -17.48 -6.31 5.06
N VAL A 237 -18.11 -5.31 4.41
CA VAL A 237 -17.49 -4.58 3.28
C VAL A 237 -17.61 -3.08 3.52
N SER A 238 -16.55 -2.35 3.23
CA SER A 238 -16.53 -0.89 3.30
C SER A 238 -16.04 -0.31 1.96
N VAL A 239 -16.77 0.69 1.45
CA VAL A 239 -16.44 1.38 0.20
C VAL A 239 -16.32 2.88 0.46
N GLN A 240 -15.13 3.42 0.27
CA GLN A 240 -14.88 4.85 0.30
C GLN A 240 -14.89 5.35 -1.14
N ILE A 241 -15.67 6.38 -1.44
CA ILE A 241 -15.85 6.93 -2.79
C ILE A 241 -15.46 8.41 -2.72
N THR A 242 -14.34 8.77 -3.34
CA THR A 242 -13.74 10.11 -3.17
C THR A 242 -13.69 10.84 -4.50
N GLU A 243 -14.36 11.98 -4.58
CA GLU A 243 -14.33 12.85 -5.76
C GLU A 243 -12.98 13.56 -5.84
N ARG A 244 -12.24 13.34 -6.93
CA ARG A 244 -10.99 14.02 -7.26
C ARG A 244 -11.24 14.99 -8.41
N ARG A 245 -10.24 15.78 -8.80
CA ARG A 245 -10.38 16.78 -9.86
C ARG A 245 -10.84 16.19 -11.19
N GLU A 246 -10.29 15.07 -11.57
CA GLU A 246 -10.50 14.48 -12.91
C GLU A 246 -11.35 13.22 -12.88
N ARG A 247 -11.51 12.58 -11.74
CA ARG A 247 -12.18 11.29 -11.62
C ARG A 247 -12.66 11.03 -10.20
N VAL A 248 -13.45 9.99 -10.04
CA VAL A 248 -13.84 9.49 -8.72
C VAL A 248 -12.98 8.26 -8.43
N LYS A 249 -12.31 8.27 -7.27
CA LYS A 249 -11.50 7.16 -6.80
C LYS A 249 -12.31 6.34 -5.79
N LEU A 250 -12.22 5.01 -5.91
CA LEU A 250 -12.88 4.09 -4.97
C LEU A 250 -11.82 3.28 -4.24
N SER A 251 -12.06 3.08 -2.94
CA SER A 251 -11.27 2.15 -2.13
C SER A 251 -12.23 1.16 -1.49
N PHE A 252 -11.90 -0.12 -1.60
CA PHE A 252 -12.73 -1.22 -1.09
C PHE A 252 -11.95 -1.98 -0.03
N ARG A 253 -12.62 -2.32 1.06
CA ARG A 253 -12.05 -3.20 2.09
C ARG A 253 -13.10 -4.20 2.54
N SER A 254 -12.66 -5.38 2.98
CA SER A 254 -13.57 -6.42 3.46
C SER A 254 -12.95 -7.25 4.58
N LYS A 255 -13.80 -8.04 5.23
CA LYS A 255 -13.40 -9.01 6.27
C LYS A 255 -13.48 -10.43 5.69
N GLY A 256 -12.68 -11.33 6.27
CA GLY A 256 -12.75 -12.77 5.95
C GLY A 256 -12.45 -13.05 4.47
N ASN A 257 -13.18 -13.96 3.88
CA ASN A 257 -12.95 -14.42 2.51
C ASN A 257 -13.78 -13.65 1.47
N VAL A 258 -14.13 -12.39 1.73
CA VAL A 258 -14.98 -11.59 0.83
C VAL A 258 -14.12 -10.88 -0.22
N PRO A 259 -14.15 -11.30 -1.52
CA PRO A 259 -13.23 -10.83 -2.55
C PRO A 259 -13.65 -9.50 -3.19
N VAL A 260 -13.39 -8.39 -2.51
CA VAL A 260 -13.75 -7.05 -3.04
C VAL A 260 -12.95 -6.68 -4.28
N ASN A 261 -11.80 -7.33 -4.53
CA ASN A 261 -11.05 -7.16 -5.77
C ASN A 261 -11.87 -7.56 -6.99
N GLU A 262 -12.69 -8.62 -6.90
CA GLU A 262 -13.54 -9.06 -8.02
C GLU A 262 -14.64 -8.04 -8.30
N TRP A 263 -15.22 -7.43 -7.26
CA TRP A 263 -16.20 -6.37 -7.41
C TRP A 263 -15.59 -5.13 -8.08
N ALA A 264 -14.39 -4.71 -7.60
CA ALA A 264 -13.66 -3.57 -8.16
C ALA A 264 -13.32 -3.81 -9.65
N LYS A 265 -12.86 -5.02 -9.98
CA LYS A 265 -12.51 -5.43 -11.35
C LYS A 265 -13.73 -5.43 -12.28
N ALA A 266 -14.86 -5.98 -11.81
CA ALA A 266 -16.07 -6.15 -12.63
C ALA A 266 -16.74 -4.81 -12.99
N PHE A 267 -16.69 -3.79 -12.11
CA PHE A 267 -17.53 -2.59 -12.28
C PHE A 267 -16.80 -1.26 -12.19
N PHE A 268 -15.57 -1.20 -11.66
CA PHE A 268 -14.97 0.09 -11.27
C PHE A 268 -13.56 0.30 -11.83
N ASN A 269 -13.22 -0.36 -12.94
CA ASN A 269 -11.90 -0.23 -13.60
C ASN A 269 -10.77 -0.42 -12.57
N GLY A 270 -10.90 -1.45 -11.73
CA GLY A 270 -10.05 -1.62 -10.56
C GLY A 270 -9.49 -3.01 -10.38
N GLY A 271 -8.97 -3.25 -9.17
CA GLY A 271 -8.40 -4.53 -8.77
C GLY A 271 -7.66 -4.41 -7.46
N GLY A 272 -6.91 -5.45 -7.11
CA GLY A 272 -6.14 -5.49 -5.85
C GLY A 272 -6.20 -6.86 -5.21
N HIS A 273 -6.01 -6.87 -3.90
CA HIS A 273 -6.06 -8.10 -3.09
C HIS A 273 -7.50 -8.46 -2.72
N LEU A 274 -7.67 -9.69 -2.27
CA LEU A 274 -8.96 -10.22 -1.80
C LEU A 274 -9.72 -9.22 -0.93
N ASN A 275 -9.08 -8.67 0.10
CA ASN A 275 -9.69 -7.80 1.11
C ASN A 275 -9.36 -6.30 0.94
N ALA A 276 -8.59 -5.93 -0.09
CA ALA A 276 -8.12 -4.55 -0.28
C ALA A 276 -7.99 -4.25 -1.77
N ALA A 277 -8.93 -3.50 -2.32
CA ALA A 277 -8.96 -3.19 -3.74
C ALA A 277 -9.18 -1.69 -3.97
N GLY A 278 -8.81 -1.23 -5.16
CA GLY A 278 -9.07 0.13 -5.61
C GLY A 278 -9.82 0.13 -6.93
N GLY A 279 -10.40 1.27 -7.28
CA GLY A 279 -11.05 1.48 -8.56
C GLY A 279 -11.14 2.96 -8.89
N GLN A 280 -11.48 3.27 -10.14
CA GLN A 280 -11.63 4.66 -10.57
C GLN A 280 -12.65 4.80 -11.70
N MET A 281 -13.33 5.92 -11.72
CA MET A 281 -14.35 6.18 -12.73
C MET A 281 -14.35 7.66 -13.15
N ASP A 282 -14.51 7.91 -14.44
CA ASP A 282 -14.62 9.26 -15.00
C ASP A 282 -16.11 9.63 -15.14
N LEU A 283 -16.81 9.60 -14.00
CA LEU A 283 -18.25 9.89 -13.87
C LEU A 283 -18.46 10.81 -12.66
N PRO A 284 -19.57 11.57 -12.63
CA PRO A 284 -19.91 12.34 -11.43
C PRO A 284 -20.08 11.47 -10.19
N LEU A 285 -19.70 12.00 -9.02
CA LEU A 285 -19.77 11.27 -7.74
C LEU A 285 -21.13 10.60 -7.52
N ALA A 286 -22.24 11.32 -7.78
CA ALA A 286 -23.60 10.80 -7.57
C ALA A 286 -23.88 9.55 -8.42
N GLU A 287 -23.36 9.52 -9.65
CA GLU A 287 -23.52 8.35 -10.53
C GLU A 287 -22.69 7.16 -10.06
N VAL A 288 -21.47 7.42 -9.57
CA VAL A 288 -20.62 6.37 -9.02
C VAL A 288 -21.25 5.77 -7.75
N VAL A 289 -21.79 6.63 -6.87
CA VAL A 289 -22.50 6.18 -5.65
C VAL A 289 -23.70 5.31 -6.03
N ARG A 290 -24.49 5.76 -7.01
CA ARG A 290 -25.63 4.98 -7.51
C ARG A 290 -25.17 3.61 -8.03
N LYS A 291 -24.11 3.60 -8.86
CA LYS A 291 -23.55 2.35 -9.44
C LYS A 291 -23.06 1.41 -8.35
N VAL A 292 -22.41 1.93 -7.30
CA VAL A 292 -22.01 1.10 -6.15
C VAL A 292 -23.26 0.45 -5.54
N LYS A 293 -24.29 1.25 -5.25
CA LYS A 293 -25.53 0.73 -4.63
C LYS A 293 -26.24 -0.30 -5.53
N GLU A 294 -26.29 -0.09 -6.83
CA GLU A 294 -26.93 -0.98 -7.79
C GLU A 294 -26.21 -2.30 -7.96
N THR A 295 -24.89 -2.32 -7.76
CA THR A 295 -24.08 -3.55 -7.94
C THR A 295 -23.90 -4.36 -6.65
N ILE A 296 -24.32 -3.86 -5.48
CA ILE A 296 -24.28 -4.59 -4.21
C ILE A 296 -25.02 -5.96 -4.32
N PRO A 297 -26.28 -6.01 -4.82
CA PRO A 297 -26.98 -7.31 -4.91
C PRO A 297 -26.22 -8.33 -5.77
N TRP A 298 -25.71 -7.89 -6.92
CA TRP A 298 -24.91 -8.78 -7.79
C TRP A 298 -23.70 -9.33 -7.03
N PHE A 299 -22.98 -8.48 -6.34
CA PHE A 299 -21.78 -8.89 -5.61
C PHE A 299 -22.09 -9.97 -4.56
N PHE A 300 -23.14 -9.76 -3.76
CA PHE A 300 -23.52 -10.73 -2.72
C PHE A 300 -24.13 -12.01 -3.31
N GLU A 301 -24.72 -11.94 -4.50
CA GLU A 301 -25.18 -13.14 -5.21
C GLU A 301 -23.98 -13.99 -5.65
N GLN A 302 -22.90 -13.35 -6.16
CA GLN A 302 -21.67 -14.08 -6.50
C GLN A 302 -21.05 -14.78 -5.28
N LEU A 303 -21.05 -14.14 -4.11
CA LEU A 303 -20.54 -14.76 -2.87
C LEU A 303 -21.34 -16.03 -2.51
N LYS A 304 -22.66 -15.95 -2.55
CA LYS A 304 -23.51 -17.11 -2.28
C LYS A 304 -23.22 -18.26 -3.24
N ASN A 305 -23.05 -17.95 -4.53
CA ASN A 305 -22.76 -18.96 -5.55
C ASN A 305 -21.38 -19.62 -5.37
N SER A 306 -20.45 -18.90 -4.76
CA SER A 306 -19.08 -19.38 -4.47
C SER A 306 -18.97 -20.10 -3.12
N GLY A 307 -20.07 -20.19 -2.36
CA GLY A 307 -20.09 -20.84 -1.05
C GLY A 307 -19.44 -20.01 0.07
N ILE A 308 -19.35 -18.70 -0.10
CA ILE A 308 -18.76 -17.77 0.88
C ILE A 308 -19.87 -17.08 1.70
#